data_e1925d764db33f5879f06cf3bcf97722
#
_entry.id   e1925d764db33f5879f06cf3bcf97722
#
_cell.length_a   1.000
_cell.length_b   1.000
_cell.length_c   1.000
_cell.angle_alpha   90.00
_cell.angle_beta   90.00
_cell.angle_gamma   90.00
#
_symmetry.space_group_name_H-M   'P 1'
#
loop_
_entity.id
_entity.type
_entity.pdbx_description
1 polymer ?
#
loop_
_entity_poly.entity_id
_entity_poly.type
_entity_poly.pdbx_seq_one_letter_code
_entity_poly.pdbx_strand_id
1 'polypeptide(L)'
;PLKARKVINKTTMSNEKKLRDLIERNLRKEIHPSTKPSVDFIAKILRDAQDQNMIYDVKDLKPRILAFAMNSTHQADAAIKTVMEMPFTNEDPEEKVVGFPSGELVFFDVEVFPNLFLVNWKVMGIPTVHRMINPTPEEIEALCEMRLVGFNCRKYDNHILYARTLGFNNAKLYDLSKRIIENSVTAGFVEAYNLSYADVYDFAATKMSLKKWEIELGLHHQELGLPWDENVPEERWEEVAEYCDNDVIATEEVFKHLHADWQARLMLAKLSGLTPNDTTNKHSQFIIFGKNRNPQSEFVYTDLSQQFPVYQYSFGKSTYRGEEVGEGGYVYAEEGIYVDVALLDVASMHPTSIECLNLFGDRY
;
A
#
# COMPACT_ATOMS: atom_id res chain seq x y z
N PRO A 1 16.32 19.61 -32.40
CA PRO A 1 16.32 19.38 -30.94
C PRO A 1 16.04 20.67 -30.16
N LEU A 2 16.68 21.80 -30.55
CA LEU A 2 16.51 23.11 -29.87
C LEU A 2 15.08 23.69 -29.93
N LYS A 3 14.31 23.40 -30.99
CA LYS A 3 12.91 23.86 -31.09
C LYS A 3 11.98 23.06 -30.17
N ALA A 4 12.22 21.77 -29.98
CA ALA A 4 11.45 20.94 -29.06
C ALA A 4 11.71 21.33 -27.58
N ARG A 5 12.96 21.60 -27.19
CA ARG A 5 13.30 22.12 -25.84
C ARG A 5 12.61 23.45 -25.52
N LYS A 6 12.53 24.38 -26.47
CA LYS A 6 11.82 25.67 -26.25
C LYS A 6 10.31 25.52 -26.07
N VAL A 7 9.68 24.54 -26.72
CA VAL A 7 8.25 24.28 -26.59
C VAL A 7 7.93 23.61 -25.24
N ILE A 8 8.76 22.66 -24.79
CA ILE A 8 8.61 22.00 -23.50
C ILE A 8 8.76 23.04 -22.36
N ASN A 9 9.78 23.91 -22.43
CA ASN A 9 9.99 24.97 -21.43
C ASN A 9 8.82 25.96 -21.34
N LYS A 10 8.20 26.32 -22.47
CA LYS A 10 7.04 27.22 -22.45
C LYS A 10 5.79 26.58 -21.83
N THR A 11 5.57 25.29 -22.05
CA THR A 11 4.42 24.56 -21.50
C THR A 11 4.58 24.35 -20.00
N THR A 12 5.78 24.04 -19.54
CA THR A 12 6.11 23.85 -18.12
C THR A 12 5.95 25.14 -17.32
N MET A 13 6.49 26.27 -17.83
CA MET A 13 6.31 27.59 -17.20
C MET A 13 4.81 28.01 -17.12
N SER A 14 4.00 27.67 -18.10
CA SER A 14 2.55 27.95 -18.09
C SER A 14 1.82 27.13 -17.03
N ASN A 15 2.22 25.87 -16.82
CA ASN A 15 1.64 24.99 -15.81
C ASN A 15 2.09 25.40 -14.39
N GLU A 16 3.33 25.81 -14.22
CA GLU A 16 3.85 26.41 -12.99
C GLU A 16 3.02 27.60 -12.55
N LYS A 17 2.81 28.55 -13.45
CA LYS A 17 2.01 29.74 -13.15
C LYS A 17 0.58 29.40 -12.75
N LYS A 18 -0.04 28.45 -13.45
CA LYS A 18 -1.39 27.96 -13.12
C LYS A 18 -1.44 27.28 -11.76
N LEU A 19 -0.42 26.51 -11.41
CA LEU A 19 -0.30 25.84 -10.12
C LEU A 19 -0.15 26.87 -8.98
N ARG A 20 0.76 27.86 -9.15
CA ARG A 20 0.94 28.95 -8.19
C ARG A 20 -0.35 29.75 -8.01
N ASP A 21 -1.03 30.12 -9.08
CA ASP A 21 -2.30 30.86 -9.05
C ASP A 21 -3.40 30.05 -8.35
N LEU A 22 -3.41 28.71 -8.48
CA LEU A 22 -4.37 27.84 -7.81
C LEU A 22 -4.09 27.74 -6.30
N ILE A 23 -2.82 27.57 -5.92
CA ILE A 23 -2.38 27.54 -4.53
C ILE A 23 -2.77 28.86 -3.87
N GLU A 24 -2.47 29.98 -4.52
CA GLU A 24 -2.76 31.31 -3.97
C GLU A 24 -4.25 31.59 -3.81
N ARG A 25 -5.07 31.28 -4.80
CA ARG A 25 -6.52 31.58 -4.78
C ARG A 25 -7.33 30.65 -3.88
N ASN A 26 -6.98 29.36 -3.80
CA ASN A 26 -7.82 28.36 -3.19
C ASN A 26 -7.33 27.87 -1.82
N LEU A 27 -6.00 27.91 -1.57
CA LEU A 27 -5.44 27.44 -0.32
C LEU A 27 -5.33 28.56 0.74
N ARG A 28 -5.00 29.79 0.37
CA ARG A 28 -4.96 30.93 1.32
C ARG A 28 -6.25 31.19 2.06
N LYS A 29 -7.39 30.78 1.52
CA LYS A 29 -8.69 30.98 2.16
C LYS A 29 -9.09 29.89 3.15
N GLU A 30 -8.43 28.73 3.09
CA GLU A 30 -8.89 27.52 3.77
C GLU A 30 -7.89 26.99 4.81
N ILE A 31 -6.68 27.60 4.91
CA ILE A 31 -5.60 27.01 5.69
C ILE A 31 -4.81 28.06 6.50
N HIS A 32 -4.42 27.77 7.73
CA HIS A 32 -3.74 28.66 8.66
C HIS A 32 -2.22 28.39 8.79
N PRO A 33 -1.35 29.45 8.98
CA PRO A 33 0.10 29.32 8.78
C PRO A 33 0.86 28.96 10.04
N SER A 34 1.19 27.74 10.37
CA SER A 34 2.12 27.51 11.49
C SER A 34 2.94 26.24 11.63
N THR A 35 3.22 25.42 10.64
CA THR A 35 4.22 24.35 10.87
C THR A 35 5.05 23.94 9.65
N LYS A 36 6.36 23.92 9.87
CA LYS A 36 7.41 23.68 8.90
C LYS A 36 7.44 22.30 8.22
N PRO A 37 7.13 21.16 8.91
CA PRO A 37 7.19 19.83 8.30
C PRO A 37 6.19 19.59 7.16
N SER A 38 5.06 20.25 7.22
CA SER A 38 4.00 20.12 6.21
C SER A 38 4.29 20.86 4.92
N VAL A 39 5.11 21.90 5.00
CA VAL A 39 5.53 22.70 3.85
C VAL A 39 6.43 21.86 2.95
N ASP A 40 7.42 21.22 3.55
CA ASP A 40 8.38 20.39 2.82
C ASP A 40 7.68 19.17 2.20
N PHE A 41 6.71 18.61 2.89
CA PHE A 41 5.91 17.48 2.40
C PHE A 41 4.98 17.88 1.23
N ILE A 42 4.29 19.01 1.33
CA ILE A 42 3.48 19.55 0.22
C ILE A 42 4.38 19.87 -0.97
N ALA A 43 5.55 20.44 -0.72
CA ALA A 43 6.55 20.72 -1.72
C ALA A 43 7.08 19.44 -2.39
N LYS A 44 7.31 18.38 -1.62
CA LYS A 44 7.69 17.04 -2.14
C LYS A 44 6.59 16.46 -3.02
N ILE A 45 5.32 16.44 -2.56
CA ILE A 45 4.17 15.96 -3.36
C ILE A 45 4.04 16.73 -4.68
N LEU A 46 4.25 18.04 -4.66
CA LEU A 46 4.15 18.86 -5.88
C LEU A 46 5.32 18.62 -6.84
N ARG A 47 6.52 18.37 -6.33
CA ARG A 47 7.68 17.94 -7.15
C ARG A 47 7.41 16.56 -7.76
N ASP A 48 7.04 15.59 -6.95
CA ASP A 48 6.75 14.22 -7.40
C ASP A 48 5.66 14.20 -8.47
N ALA A 49 4.63 15.02 -8.29
CA ALA A 49 3.56 15.14 -9.29
C ALA A 49 4.06 15.80 -10.58
N GLN A 50 5.00 16.75 -10.51
CA GLN A 50 5.61 17.40 -11.66
C GLN A 50 6.57 16.46 -12.39
N ASP A 51 7.44 15.76 -11.67
CA ASP A 51 8.43 14.83 -12.22
C ASP A 51 7.78 13.63 -12.91
N GLN A 52 6.60 13.21 -12.43
CA GLN A 52 5.82 12.13 -13.03
C GLN A 52 4.89 12.58 -14.16
N ASN A 53 4.99 13.83 -14.63
CA ASN A 53 4.05 14.41 -15.58
C ASN A 53 2.56 14.29 -15.16
N MET A 54 2.28 14.16 -13.86
CA MET A 54 0.92 13.94 -13.32
C MET A 54 0.15 15.24 -13.09
N ILE A 55 0.78 16.40 -13.30
CA ILE A 55 0.12 17.72 -13.15
C ILE A 55 -0.41 18.19 -14.49
N TYR A 56 -1.35 17.49 -15.06
CA TYR A 56 -2.12 18.03 -16.17
C TYR A 56 -3.44 18.64 -15.73
N ASP A 57 -3.99 18.25 -14.57
CA ASP A 57 -5.17 18.86 -13.99
C ASP A 57 -4.94 19.24 -12.53
N VAL A 58 -4.82 20.53 -12.30
CA VAL A 58 -4.66 21.14 -10.98
C VAL A 58 -5.83 20.82 -10.05
N LYS A 59 -6.98 20.38 -10.58
CA LYS A 59 -8.13 19.93 -9.80
C LYS A 59 -7.86 18.64 -9.03
N ASP A 60 -6.95 17.80 -9.51
CA ASP A 60 -6.62 16.53 -8.86
C ASP A 60 -5.66 16.68 -7.67
N LEU A 61 -4.89 17.77 -7.63
CA LEU A 61 -3.98 18.08 -6.51
C LEU A 61 -4.70 18.73 -5.34
N LYS A 62 -5.73 19.53 -5.60
CA LYS A 62 -6.47 20.25 -4.56
C LYS A 62 -7.01 19.33 -3.46
N PRO A 63 -7.70 18.20 -3.75
CA PRO A 63 -8.18 17.29 -2.72
C PRO A 63 -7.06 16.65 -1.90
N ARG A 64 -5.92 16.34 -2.50
CA ARG A 64 -4.77 15.73 -1.81
C ARG A 64 -4.09 16.72 -0.87
N ILE A 65 -3.90 17.96 -1.32
CA ILE A 65 -3.33 19.03 -0.52
C ILE A 65 -4.28 19.40 0.63
N LEU A 66 -5.59 19.50 0.38
CA LEU A 66 -6.59 19.79 1.39
C LEU A 66 -6.75 18.67 2.41
N ALA A 67 -6.74 17.41 2.00
CA ALA A 67 -6.82 16.26 2.91
C ALA A 67 -5.61 16.23 3.87
N PHE A 68 -4.44 16.62 3.41
CA PHE A 68 -3.25 16.72 4.24
C PHE A 68 -3.28 17.95 5.17
N ALA A 69 -3.73 19.08 4.66
CA ALA A 69 -3.80 20.34 5.40
C ALA A 69 -4.90 20.37 6.47
N MET A 70 -5.98 19.62 6.31
CA MET A 70 -7.07 19.53 7.29
C MET A 70 -6.66 18.85 8.60
N ASN A 71 -5.57 18.11 8.62
CA ASN A 71 -5.01 17.52 9.84
C ASN A 71 -4.11 18.48 10.63
N SER A 72 -3.86 19.69 10.12
CA SER A 72 -3.02 20.69 10.79
C SER A 72 -3.43 22.12 10.42
N THR A 73 -4.25 22.72 11.27
CA THR A 73 -4.92 24.02 11.04
C THR A 73 -4.00 25.26 10.98
N HIS A 74 -2.68 25.13 11.03
CA HIS A 74 -1.78 26.28 11.20
C HIS A 74 -0.68 26.44 10.14
N GLN A 75 -0.77 25.80 8.95
CA GLN A 75 0.46 25.62 8.15
C GLN A 75 0.45 26.06 6.69
N ALA A 76 -0.61 26.61 6.25
CA ALA A 76 -0.78 26.79 4.82
C ALA A 76 -0.15 28.02 4.20
N ASP A 77 -0.12 29.16 4.88
CA ASP A 77 0.52 30.36 4.29
C ASP A 77 2.04 30.17 4.14
N ALA A 78 2.67 29.48 5.11
CA ALA A 78 4.09 29.12 4.99
C ALA A 78 4.30 28.06 3.89
N ALA A 79 3.40 27.07 3.79
CA ALA A 79 3.45 26.05 2.72
C ALA A 79 3.25 26.67 1.34
N ILE A 80 2.25 27.52 1.20
CA ILE A 80 1.99 28.25 -0.04
C ILE A 80 3.20 29.11 -0.41
N LYS A 81 3.74 29.86 0.55
CA LYS A 81 4.91 30.73 0.32
C LYS A 81 6.12 29.91 -0.12
N THR A 82 6.41 28.78 0.56
CA THR A 82 7.55 27.93 0.19
C THR A 82 7.36 27.29 -1.19
N VAL A 83 6.14 26.81 -1.52
CA VAL A 83 5.86 26.28 -2.85
C VAL A 83 5.96 27.36 -3.92
N MET A 84 5.57 28.59 -3.62
CA MET A 84 5.67 29.71 -4.56
C MET A 84 7.12 30.21 -4.74
N GLU A 85 7.95 30.08 -3.71
CA GLU A 85 9.37 30.45 -3.72
C GLU A 85 10.29 29.31 -4.23
N MET A 86 9.77 28.08 -4.36
CA MET A 86 10.54 26.96 -4.90
C MET A 86 10.92 27.23 -6.35
N PRO A 87 12.21 27.17 -6.70
CA PRO A 87 12.59 27.13 -8.11
C PRO A 87 12.06 25.81 -8.69
N PHE A 88 11.18 25.90 -9.65
CA PHE A 88 10.89 24.77 -10.53
C PHE A 88 12.09 24.64 -11.46
N THR A 89 13.06 23.87 -11.03
CA THR A 89 14.23 23.61 -11.84
C THR A 89 13.86 22.58 -12.90
N ASN A 90 13.87 23.01 -14.17
CA ASN A 90 14.02 22.10 -15.30
C ASN A 90 15.47 21.61 -15.38
N GLU A 91 16.10 21.31 -14.27
CA GLU A 91 17.36 20.60 -14.31
C GLU A 91 17.05 19.16 -14.64
N ASP A 92 17.61 18.71 -15.75
CA ASP A 92 17.65 17.31 -16.16
C ASP A 92 17.99 16.47 -14.92
N PRO A 93 17.25 15.39 -14.62
CA PRO A 93 17.54 14.55 -13.46
C PRO A 93 18.88 13.85 -13.52
N GLU A 94 19.72 14.13 -14.52
CA GLU A 94 20.99 13.43 -14.74
C GLU A 94 22.17 13.88 -13.87
N GLU A 95 22.08 14.93 -13.02
CA GLU A 95 23.28 15.44 -12.34
C GLU A 95 23.30 15.45 -10.81
N LYS A 96 22.34 14.83 -10.12
CA LYS A 96 22.47 14.59 -8.66
C LYS A 96 22.02 13.22 -8.29
N VAL A 97 22.79 12.26 -8.66
CA VAL A 97 22.50 10.88 -8.33
C VAL A 97 23.75 10.24 -7.75
N VAL A 98 23.66 9.90 -6.51
CA VAL A 98 24.09 8.55 -6.15
C VAL A 98 23.16 7.65 -6.97
N GLY A 99 23.67 7.14 -8.12
CA GLY A 99 22.91 6.62 -9.24
C GLY A 99 22.06 5.42 -8.93
N PHE A 100 20.79 5.66 -8.71
CA PHE A 100 19.78 4.60 -8.74
C PHE A 100 18.95 4.77 -10.01
N PRO A 101 18.79 3.72 -10.85
CA PRO A 101 18.02 3.79 -12.08
C PRO A 101 16.56 4.14 -11.77
N SER A 102 16.11 5.29 -12.22
CA SER A 102 14.71 5.71 -12.10
C SER A 102 13.83 4.75 -12.90
N GLY A 103 13.05 3.95 -12.21
CA GLY A 103 12.02 3.09 -12.82
C GLY A 103 12.19 1.59 -12.59
N GLU A 104 13.31 1.11 -12.09
CA GLU A 104 13.52 -0.30 -11.76
C GLU A 104 12.89 -0.68 -10.41
N LEU A 105 12.44 -1.93 -10.28
CA LEU A 105 11.94 -2.44 -9.02
C LEU A 105 13.11 -2.78 -8.10
N VAL A 106 12.97 -2.43 -6.83
CA VAL A 106 13.97 -2.69 -5.79
C VAL A 106 13.35 -3.55 -4.71
N PHE A 107 13.82 -4.78 -4.57
CA PHE A 107 13.37 -5.69 -3.53
C PHE A 107 14.09 -5.40 -2.24
N PHE A 108 13.38 -5.43 -1.12
CA PHE A 108 13.94 -5.13 0.19
C PHE A 108 13.31 -5.97 1.29
N ASP A 109 14.04 -6.09 2.38
CA ASP A 109 13.61 -6.71 3.63
C ASP A 109 14.28 -6.03 4.83
N VAL A 110 13.73 -6.17 6.04
CA VAL A 110 14.18 -5.48 7.25
C VAL A 110 14.31 -6.44 8.42
N GLU A 111 15.43 -6.32 9.17
CA GLU A 111 15.62 -7.02 10.44
C GLU A 111 15.77 -6.04 11.59
N VAL A 112 15.05 -6.28 12.69
CA VAL A 112 15.04 -5.39 13.85
C VAL A 112 15.28 -6.17 15.13
N PHE A 113 16.43 -5.89 15.79
CA PHE A 113 16.80 -6.35 17.10
C PHE A 113 17.01 -5.16 18.04
N PRO A 114 17.14 -5.35 19.38
CA PRO A 114 17.31 -4.23 20.29
C PRO A 114 18.49 -3.31 19.97
N ASN A 115 19.58 -3.86 19.41
CA ASN A 115 20.81 -3.13 19.07
C ASN A 115 21.14 -3.08 17.57
N LEU A 116 20.36 -3.77 16.71
CA LEU A 116 20.64 -3.88 15.29
C LEU A 116 19.38 -3.53 14.49
N PHE A 117 19.53 -2.61 13.56
CA PHE A 117 18.57 -2.36 12.50
C PHE A 117 19.25 -2.59 11.16
N LEU A 118 18.78 -3.56 10.41
CA LEU A 118 19.35 -3.95 9.13
C LEU A 118 18.30 -3.76 8.03
N VAL A 119 18.72 -3.25 6.89
CA VAL A 119 17.92 -3.18 5.68
C VAL A 119 18.75 -3.70 4.53
N ASN A 120 18.31 -4.79 3.91
CA ASN A 120 18.93 -5.31 2.70
C ASN A 120 18.04 -5.01 1.49
N TRP A 121 18.66 -4.72 0.36
CA TRP A 121 17.92 -4.42 -0.85
C TRP A 121 18.71 -4.79 -2.10
N LYS A 122 18.01 -5.07 -3.20
CA LYS A 122 18.59 -5.35 -4.51
C LYS A 122 17.71 -4.85 -5.65
N VAL A 123 18.32 -4.48 -6.75
CA VAL A 123 17.61 -4.13 -7.98
C VAL A 123 17.19 -5.40 -8.70
N MET A 124 15.99 -5.41 -9.28
CA MET A 124 15.45 -6.53 -10.05
C MET A 124 16.45 -7.02 -11.11
N GLY A 125 16.74 -8.32 -11.11
CA GLY A 125 17.66 -8.95 -12.07
C GLY A 125 19.14 -8.70 -11.82
N ILE A 126 19.52 -7.83 -10.88
CA ILE A 126 20.91 -7.61 -10.49
C ILE A 126 21.26 -8.56 -9.34
N PRO A 127 22.35 -9.37 -9.44
CA PRO A 127 22.67 -10.35 -8.39
C PRO A 127 23.11 -9.73 -7.07
N THR A 128 23.64 -8.51 -7.10
CA THR A 128 24.21 -7.84 -5.91
C THR A 128 23.11 -7.45 -4.93
N VAL A 129 23.22 -7.88 -3.69
CA VAL A 129 22.44 -7.39 -2.57
C VAL A 129 23.25 -6.31 -1.83
N HIS A 130 22.61 -5.20 -1.56
CA HIS A 130 23.17 -4.12 -0.77
C HIS A 130 22.69 -4.22 0.67
N ARG A 131 23.61 -4.10 1.63
CA ARG A 131 23.34 -4.24 3.06
C ARG A 131 23.53 -2.90 3.75
N MET A 132 22.55 -2.47 4.51
CA MET A 132 22.59 -1.22 5.30
C MET A 132 22.47 -1.58 6.77
N ILE A 133 23.60 -1.56 7.49
CA ILE A 133 23.67 -1.86 8.91
C ILE A 133 23.51 -0.56 9.71
N ASN A 134 22.46 -0.48 10.50
CA ASN A 134 22.10 0.70 11.30
C ASN A 134 22.02 1.99 10.46
N PRO A 135 21.33 1.97 9.29
CA PRO A 135 21.30 3.12 8.40
C PRO A 135 20.74 4.36 9.09
N THR A 136 21.22 5.52 8.64
CA THR A 136 20.73 6.83 9.08
C THR A 136 19.35 7.13 8.54
N PRO A 137 18.62 8.11 9.10
CA PRO A 137 17.35 8.57 8.53
C PRO A 137 17.46 8.98 7.05
N GLU A 138 18.54 9.68 6.68
CA GLU A 138 18.79 10.18 5.33
C GLU A 138 19.03 9.04 4.33
N GLU A 139 19.74 7.99 4.74
CA GLU A 139 19.94 6.79 3.93
C GLU A 139 18.61 6.05 3.68
N ILE A 140 17.74 5.98 4.69
CA ILE A 140 16.41 5.38 4.53
C ILE A 140 15.50 6.28 3.68
N GLU A 141 15.58 7.60 3.82
CA GLU A 141 14.84 8.51 2.92
C GLU A 141 15.24 8.28 1.46
N ALA A 142 16.54 8.18 1.17
CA ALA A 142 17.05 7.90 -0.17
C ALA A 142 16.56 6.52 -0.69
N LEU A 143 16.53 5.50 0.17
CA LEU A 143 15.98 4.18 -0.19
C LEU A 143 14.49 4.27 -0.52
N CYS A 144 13.71 5.03 0.25
CA CYS A 144 12.27 5.20 0.05
C CYS A 144 11.90 5.97 -1.23
N GLU A 145 12.84 6.63 -1.89
CA GLU A 145 12.64 7.26 -3.21
C GLU A 145 12.59 6.24 -4.35
N MET A 146 13.05 5.01 -4.11
CA MET A 146 13.03 3.93 -5.10
C MET A 146 11.66 3.26 -5.16
N ARG A 147 11.45 2.44 -6.21
CA ARG A 147 10.25 1.59 -6.32
C ARG A 147 10.40 0.32 -5.48
N LEU A 148 10.24 0.46 -4.19
CA LEU A 148 10.41 -0.61 -3.22
C LEU A 148 9.34 -1.68 -3.35
N VAL A 149 9.75 -2.93 -3.38
CA VAL A 149 8.89 -4.12 -3.38
C VAL A 149 9.32 -5.01 -2.21
N GLY A 150 8.43 -5.23 -1.26
CA GLY A 150 8.68 -6.10 -0.13
C GLY A 150 7.66 -7.24 -0.05
N PHE A 151 7.87 -8.15 0.86
CA PHE A 151 6.96 -9.25 1.15
C PHE A 151 6.22 -9.01 2.47
N ASN A 152 4.89 -8.80 2.44
CA ASN A 152 4.07 -8.43 3.60
C ASN A 152 4.55 -7.12 4.29
N CYS A 153 5.26 -6.30 3.55
CA CYS A 153 5.95 -5.11 4.04
C CYS A 153 5.00 -3.99 4.50
N ARG A 154 3.80 -3.94 3.96
CA ARG A 154 2.79 -2.93 4.29
C ARG A 154 2.45 -2.90 5.78
N LYS A 155 2.49 -4.05 6.44
CA LYS A 155 2.09 -4.18 7.85
C LYS A 155 3.24 -4.09 8.84
N TYR A 156 4.48 -4.18 8.37
CA TYR A 156 5.65 -4.21 9.22
C TYR A 156 6.77 -3.31 8.68
N ASP A 157 7.49 -3.73 7.65
CA ASP A 157 8.71 -3.08 7.16
C ASP A 157 8.52 -1.60 6.83
N ASN A 158 7.43 -1.28 6.17
CA ASN A 158 7.09 0.11 5.84
C ASN A 158 7.00 1.01 7.08
N HIS A 159 6.48 0.48 8.19
CA HIS A 159 6.38 1.23 9.43
C HIS A 159 7.74 1.42 10.10
N ILE A 160 8.62 0.42 10.02
CA ILE A 160 9.99 0.48 10.55
C ILE A 160 10.81 1.49 9.73
N LEU A 161 10.76 1.42 8.39
CA LEU A 161 11.44 2.38 7.53
C LEU A 161 10.93 3.81 7.79
N TYR A 162 9.62 4.00 7.85
CA TYR A 162 9.02 5.30 8.14
C TYR A 162 9.44 5.85 9.51
N ALA A 163 9.46 5.01 10.55
CA ALA A 163 9.91 5.42 11.87
C ALA A 163 11.38 5.84 11.87
N ARG A 164 12.24 5.19 11.08
CA ARG A 164 13.64 5.60 10.94
C ARG A 164 13.74 6.97 10.28
N THR A 165 12.98 7.27 9.24
CA THR A 165 12.97 8.61 8.63
C THR A 165 12.51 9.69 9.61
N LEU A 166 11.69 9.34 10.60
CA LEU A 166 11.31 10.23 11.71
C LEU A 166 12.39 10.36 12.80
N GLY A 167 13.57 9.75 12.63
CA GLY A 167 14.70 9.82 13.56
C GLY A 167 14.62 8.83 14.73
N PHE A 168 13.84 7.75 14.63
CA PHE A 168 13.85 6.69 15.65
C PHE A 168 15.21 5.99 15.66
N ASN A 169 15.80 5.86 16.84
CA ASN A 169 16.99 5.04 17.05
C ASN A 169 16.61 3.55 17.16
N ASN A 170 17.61 2.65 17.18
CA ASN A 170 17.39 1.20 17.19
C ASN A 170 16.47 0.75 18.34
N ALA A 171 16.68 1.26 19.56
CA ALA A 171 15.84 0.91 20.70
C ALA A 171 14.36 1.27 20.47
N LYS A 172 14.07 2.45 19.91
CA LYS A 172 12.71 2.86 19.58
C LYS A 172 12.12 2.08 18.40
N LEU A 173 12.95 1.68 17.42
CA LEU A 173 12.52 0.80 16.33
C LEU A 173 12.16 -0.58 16.86
N TYR A 174 12.97 -1.12 17.76
CA TYR A 174 12.67 -2.39 18.43
C TYR A 174 11.36 -2.32 19.22
N ASP A 175 11.16 -1.26 20.02
CA ASP A 175 9.90 -1.07 20.75
C ASP A 175 8.69 -0.96 19.82
N LEU A 176 8.86 -0.31 18.66
CA LEU A 176 7.83 -0.26 17.61
C LEU A 176 7.56 -1.63 17.01
N SER A 177 8.62 -2.35 16.64
CA SER A 177 8.56 -3.72 16.12
C SER A 177 7.76 -4.62 17.06
N LYS A 178 8.12 -4.63 18.35
CA LYS A 178 7.42 -5.41 19.36
C LYS A 178 5.93 -5.10 19.41
N ARG A 179 5.56 -3.82 19.44
CA ARG A 179 4.15 -3.40 19.47
C ARG A 179 3.39 -3.81 18.19
N ILE A 180 4.03 -3.77 17.03
CA ILE A 180 3.41 -4.22 15.78
C ILE A 180 3.16 -5.73 15.82
N ILE A 181 4.16 -6.52 16.25
CA ILE A 181 4.06 -7.98 16.37
C ILE A 181 2.99 -8.39 17.37
N GLU A 182 2.88 -7.68 18.49
CA GLU A 182 1.85 -7.88 19.52
C GLU A 182 0.44 -7.40 19.08
N ASN A 183 0.28 -6.99 17.80
CA ASN A 183 -0.98 -6.50 17.23
C ASN A 183 -1.60 -5.29 17.98
N SER A 184 -0.77 -4.40 18.49
CA SER A 184 -1.26 -3.14 19.07
C SER A 184 -1.90 -2.27 17.98
N VAL A 185 -3.19 -2.01 18.09
CA VAL A 185 -3.99 -1.23 17.12
C VAL A 185 -3.43 0.17 16.88
N THR A 186 -2.61 0.68 17.80
CA THR A 186 -2.04 2.03 17.75
C THR A 186 -0.55 2.05 17.36
N ALA A 187 0.04 0.92 17.02
CA ALA A 187 1.47 0.84 16.78
C ALA A 187 1.91 1.42 15.44
N GLY A 188 1.11 1.26 14.38
CA GLY A 188 1.47 1.64 13.03
C GLY A 188 1.21 3.12 12.70
N PHE A 189 1.83 3.58 11.62
CA PHE A 189 1.64 4.91 11.02
C PHE A 189 0.75 4.79 9.80
N VAL A 190 -0.27 5.64 9.68
CA VAL A 190 -1.17 5.64 8.52
C VAL A 190 -0.39 5.97 7.24
N GLU A 191 0.59 6.85 7.33
CA GLU A 191 1.42 7.31 6.23
C GLU A 191 2.35 6.21 5.70
N ALA A 192 2.73 5.26 6.55
CA ALA A 192 3.66 4.20 6.20
C ALA A 192 3.04 3.12 5.30
N TYR A 193 1.73 2.91 5.35
CA TYR A 193 1.09 1.82 4.60
C TYR A 193 1.40 1.81 3.10
N ASN A 194 1.61 2.97 2.50
CA ASN A 194 1.89 3.11 1.07
C ASN A 194 3.32 3.62 0.80
N LEU A 195 4.26 3.38 1.71
CA LEU A 195 5.65 3.76 1.55
C LEU A 195 6.30 2.98 0.40
N SER A 196 6.12 1.66 0.36
CA SER A 196 6.57 0.80 -0.73
C SER A 196 5.72 0.99 -1.98
N TYR A 197 6.30 0.69 -3.15
CA TYR A 197 5.59 0.68 -4.43
C TYR A 197 4.63 -0.51 -4.56
N ALA A 198 5.03 -1.67 -4.03
CA ALA A 198 4.20 -2.87 -4.02
C ALA A 198 4.53 -3.78 -2.84
N ASP A 199 3.53 -4.56 -2.43
CA ASP A 199 3.64 -5.62 -1.43
C ASP A 199 3.24 -6.94 -2.09
N VAL A 200 4.19 -7.88 -2.20
CA VAL A 200 4.00 -9.17 -2.87
C VAL A 200 2.89 -9.97 -2.21
N TYR A 201 2.85 -10.00 -0.89
CA TYR A 201 1.80 -10.69 -0.16
C TYR A 201 0.41 -10.10 -0.44
N ASP A 202 0.30 -8.77 -0.61
CA ASP A 202 -1.01 -8.11 -0.81
C ASP A 202 -1.61 -8.44 -2.19
N PHE A 203 -0.81 -8.46 -3.25
CA PHE A 203 -1.34 -8.75 -4.58
C PHE A 203 -1.40 -10.24 -4.94
N ALA A 204 -0.66 -11.11 -4.26
CA ALA A 204 -0.68 -12.55 -4.51
C ALA A 204 -2.09 -13.12 -4.34
N ALA A 205 -2.56 -13.92 -5.29
CA ALA A 205 -3.85 -14.61 -5.20
C ALA A 205 -3.80 -15.68 -4.09
N THR A 206 -2.70 -16.41 -3.98
CA THR A 206 -2.47 -17.39 -2.92
C THR A 206 -1.70 -16.78 -1.76
N LYS A 207 -2.31 -16.78 -0.57
CA LYS A 207 -1.71 -16.22 0.65
C LYS A 207 -0.85 -17.26 1.37
N MET A 208 0.46 -17.17 1.19
CA MET A 208 1.46 -18.01 1.88
C MET A 208 2.53 -17.12 2.49
N SER A 209 3.22 -17.59 3.54
CA SER A 209 4.42 -16.91 4.06
C SER A 209 5.58 -17.01 3.07
N LEU A 210 6.58 -16.13 3.19
CA LEU A 210 7.79 -16.17 2.34
C LEU A 210 8.50 -17.52 2.49
N LYS A 211 8.68 -18.01 3.71
CA LYS A 211 9.29 -19.31 3.99
C LYS A 211 8.55 -20.49 3.34
N LYS A 212 7.24 -20.42 3.26
CA LYS A 212 6.45 -21.44 2.54
C LYS A 212 6.64 -21.35 1.03
N TRP A 213 6.75 -20.14 0.48
CA TRP A 213 7.10 -19.94 -0.92
C TRP A 213 8.51 -20.46 -1.25
N GLU A 214 9.49 -20.25 -0.37
CA GLU A 214 10.84 -20.81 -0.55
C GLU A 214 10.79 -22.33 -0.72
N ILE A 215 10.04 -23.01 0.14
CA ILE A 215 9.89 -24.48 0.07
C ILE A 215 9.15 -24.89 -1.20
N GLU A 216 8.04 -24.23 -1.55
CA GLU A 216 7.21 -24.55 -2.72
C GLU A 216 8.00 -24.37 -4.04
N LEU A 217 8.83 -23.35 -4.12
CA LEU A 217 9.63 -23.02 -5.29
C LEU A 217 11.00 -23.71 -5.30
N GLY A 218 11.34 -24.47 -4.25
CA GLY A 218 12.64 -25.10 -4.11
C GLY A 218 13.80 -24.11 -3.98
N LEU A 219 13.54 -22.93 -3.42
CA LEU A 219 14.56 -21.92 -3.14
C LEU A 219 15.36 -22.28 -1.89
N HIS A 220 16.49 -21.58 -1.71
CA HIS A 220 17.25 -21.71 -0.46
C HIS A 220 16.37 -21.27 0.72
N HIS A 221 16.26 -22.14 1.71
CA HIS A 221 15.52 -21.88 2.94
C HIS A 221 16.49 -21.82 4.11
N GLN A 222 16.44 -20.71 4.84
CA GLN A 222 17.28 -20.47 5.99
C GLN A 222 16.44 -19.98 7.17
N GLU A 223 16.79 -20.47 8.37
CA GLU A 223 16.24 -19.97 9.64
C GLU A 223 17.37 -19.33 10.44
N LEU A 224 17.14 -18.14 10.97
CA LEU A 224 18.17 -17.38 11.66
C LEU A 224 18.57 -18.01 13.01
N GLY A 225 17.61 -18.62 13.72
CA GLY A 225 17.87 -19.28 15.01
C GLY A 225 18.32 -18.35 16.14
N LEU A 226 18.20 -17.03 15.97
CA LEU A 226 18.50 -16.02 16.98
C LEU A 226 17.23 -15.60 17.71
N PRO A 227 17.29 -15.41 19.05
CA PRO A 227 16.19 -14.77 19.78
C PRO A 227 16.01 -13.34 19.29
N TRP A 228 14.81 -13.01 18.84
CA TRP A 228 14.48 -11.67 18.29
C TRP A 228 14.46 -10.57 19.35
N ASP A 229 14.39 -10.95 20.63
CA ASP A 229 14.29 -10.06 21.79
C ASP A 229 15.61 -9.87 22.55
N GLU A 230 16.70 -10.38 22.01
CA GLU A 230 18.05 -10.24 22.57
C GLU A 230 18.95 -9.39 21.66
N ASN A 231 19.99 -8.81 22.27
CA ASN A 231 21.02 -8.12 21.51
C ASN A 231 21.81 -9.11 20.67
N VAL A 232 22.04 -8.76 19.41
CA VAL A 232 22.92 -9.53 18.52
C VAL A 232 24.37 -9.06 18.72
N PRO A 233 25.32 -9.95 19.10
CA PRO A 233 26.74 -9.62 19.10
C PRO A 233 27.21 -9.11 17.73
N GLU A 234 28.10 -8.11 17.70
CA GLU A 234 28.54 -7.52 16.43
C GLU A 234 29.19 -8.53 15.49
N GLU A 235 29.85 -9.54 16.04
CA GLU A 235 30.47 -10.64 15.29
C GLU A 235 29.45 -11.50 14.53
N ARG A 236 28.16 -11.40 14.89
CA ARG A 236 27.04 -12.13 14.25
C ARG A 236 26.17 -11.24 13.35
N TRP A 237 26.47 -9.96 13.22
CA TRP A 237 25.69 -9.08 12.34
C TRP A 237 25.76 -9.51 10.88
N GLU A 238 26.90 -10.07 10.44
CA GLU A 238 27.06 -10.62 9.10
C GLU A 238 26.11 -11.81 8.86
N GLU A 239 25.93 -12.69 9.85
CA GLU A 239 24.99 -13.82 9.79
C GLU A 239 23.54 -13.33 9.62
N VAL A 240 23.14 -12.27 10.35
CA VAL A 240 21.82 -11.64 10.19
C VAL A 240 21.69 -11.03 8.80
N ALA A 241 22.76 -10.41 8.30
CA ALA A 241 22.75 -9.82 6.96
C ALA A 241 22.63 -10.88 5.85
N GLU A 242 23.31 -12.03 5.99
CA GLU A 242 23.17 -13.16 5.07
C GLU A 242 21.75 -13.75 5.07
N TYR A 243 21.14 -13.85 6.25
CA TYR A 243 19.74 -14.26 6.38
C TYR A 243 18.80 -13.30 5.66
N CYS A 244 18.93 -12.00 5.90
CA CYS A 244 18.14 -10.97 5.24
C CYS A 244 18.38 -10.92 3.70
N ASP A 245 19.62 -11.21 3.23
CA ASP A 245 19.88 -11.36 1.79
C ASP A 245 19.02 -12.46 1.16
N ASN A 246 18.89 -13.61 1.87
CA ASN A 246 18.07 -14.71 1.41
C ASN A 246 16.60 -14.28 1.24
N ASP A 247 16.06 -13.54 2.21
CA ASP A 247 14.67 -13.08 2.18
C ASP A 247 14.44 -12.06 1.05
N VAL A 248 15.41 -11.19 0.77
CA VAL A 248 15.37 -10.26 -0.39
C VAL A 248 15.40 -11.03 -1.72
N ILE A 249 16.29 -12.03 -1.86
CA ILE A 249 16.40 -12.86 -3.07
C ILE A 249 15.12 -13.68 -3.25
N ALA A 250 14.62 -14.31 -2.18
CA ALA A 250 13.38 -15.07 -2.22
C ALA A 250 12.19 -14.20 -2.62
N THR A 251 12.11 -12.96 -2.12
CA THR A 251 11.06 -12.01 -2.48
C THR A 251 11.06 -11.70 -3.97
N GLU A 252 12.23 -11.51 -4.60
CA GLU A 252 12.32 -11.33 -6.06
C GLU A 252 11.86 -12.58 -6.83
N GLU A 253 12.28 -13.77 -6.42
CA GLU A 253 11.88 -15.01 -7.09
C GLU A 253 10.37 -15.27 -6.97
N VAL A 254 9.79 -15.04 -5.80
CA VAL A 254 8.34 -15.11 -5.60
C VAL A 254 7.60 -14.07 -6.46
N PHE A 255 8.12 -12.85 -6.55
CA PHE A 255 7.56 -11.82 -7.44
C PHE A 255 7.58 -12.26 -8.90
N LYS A 256 8.68 -12.84 -9.37
CA LYS A 256 8.79 -13.39 -10.73
C LYS A 256 7.79 -14.53 -10.97
N HIS A 257 7.65 -15.44 -10.00
CA HIS A 257 6.67 -16.52 -10.06
C HIS A 257 5.24 -15.99 -10.15
N LEU A 258 4.93 -14.96 -9.39
CA LEU A 258 3.61 -14.30 -9.34
C LEU A 258 3.42 -13.21 -10.42
N HIS A 259 4.16 -13.28 -11.52
CA HIS A 259 4.09 -12.26 -12.58
C HIS A 259 2.67 -12.03 -13.11
N ALA A 260 1.87 -13.09 -13.26
CA ALA A 260 0.48 -12.99 -13.70
C ALA A 260 -0.39 -12.19 -12.71
N ASP A 261 -0.23 -12.44 -11.40
CA ASP A 261 -0.92 -11.71 -10.33
C ASP A 261 -0.51 -10.23 -10.33
N TRP A 262 0.79 -9.96 -10.55
CA TRP A 262 1.29 -8.60 -10.69
C TRP A 262 0.69 -7.88 -11.90
N GLN A 263 0.60 -8.53 -13.05
CA GLN A 263 -0.05 -7.94 -14.23
C GLN A 263 -1.54 -7.65 -13.95
N ALA A 264 -2.24 -8.54 -13.26
CA ALA A 264 -3.62 -8.32 -12.84
C ALA A 264 -3.72 -7.10 -11.90
N ARG A 265 -2.78 -6.94 -10.95
CA ARG A 265 -2.70 -5.77 -10.06
C ARG A 265 -2.49 -4.47 -10.84
N LEU A 266 -1.61 -4.46 -11.85
CA LEU A 266 -1.40 -3.29 -12.70
C LEU A 266 -2.66 -2.93 -13.51
N MET A 267 -3.40 -3.93 -14.00
CA MET A 267 -4.70 -3.69 -14.65
C MET A 267 -5.72 -3.09 -13.69
N LEU A 268 -5.82 -3.62 -12.46
CA LEU A 268 -6.70 -3.04 -11.44
C LEU A 268 -6.33 -1.60 -11.11
N ALA A 269 -5.03 -1.29 -10.97
CA ALA A 269 -4.56 0.06 -10.74
C ALA A 269 -4.94 1.00 -11.89
N LYS A 270 -4.78 0.55 -13.14
CA LYS A 270 -5.18 1.32 -14.34
C LYS A 270 -6.69 1.56 -14.39
N LEU A 271 -7.51 0.56 -14.10
CA LEU A 271 -8.97 0.68 -14.13
C LEU A 271 -9.52 1.56 -13.02
N SER A 272 -8.99 1.45 -11.82
CA SER A 272 -9.43 2.22 -10.66
C SER A 272 -8.84 3.63 -10.59
N GLY A 273 -7.74 3.90 -11.32
CA GLY A 273 -6.95 5.13 -11.20
C GLY A 273 -6.19 5.25 -9.86
N LEU A 274 -6.00 4.13 -9.15
CA LEU A 274 -5.24 4.03 -7.91
C LEU A 274 -3.82 3.52 -8.16
N THR A 275 -3.02 3.45 -7.10
CA THR A 275 -1.64 2.95 -7.17
C THR A 275 -1.59 1.42 -7.08
N PRO A 276 -0.57 0.74 -7.62
CA PRO A 276 -0.42 -0.71 -7.46
C PRO A 276 -0.36 -1.18 -6.00
N ASN A 277 0.03 -0.29 -5.08
CA ASN A 277 0.08 -0.58 -3.64
C ASN A 277 -1.27 -0.45 -2.92
N ASP A 278 -2.30 0.05 -3.57
CA ASP A 278 -3.64 0.04 -2.99
C ASP A 278 -4.19 -1.39 -2.92
N THR A 279 -4.98 -1.69 -1.89
CA THR A 279 -5.52 -3.05 -1.69
C THR A 279 -6.51 -3.45 -2.80
N THR A 280 -6.64 -4.75 -3.06
CA THR A 280 -7.61 -5.29 -4.02
C THR A 280 -9.03 -4.81 -3.72
N ASN A 281 -9.43 -4.78 -2.44
CA ASN A 281 -10.73 -4.28 -2.03
C ASN A 281 -10.92 -2.80 -2.37
N LYS A 282 -9.88 -1.98 -2.20
CA LYS A 282 -9.94 -0.55 -2.54
C LYS A 282 -10.05 -0.34 -4.05
N HIS A 283 -9.30 -1.11 -4.85
CA HIS A 283 -9.46 -1.10 -6.30
C HIS A 283 -10.88 -1.46 -6.72
N SER A 284 -11.42 -2.56 -6.21
CA SER A 284 -12.78 -3.02 -6.51
C SER A 284 -13.83 -1.98 -6.12
N GLN A 285 -13.69 -1.40 -4.92
CA GLN A 285 -14.57 -0.32 -4.47
C GLN A 285 -14.56 0.87 -5.43
N PHE A 286 -13.37 1.31 -5.86
CA PHE A 286 -13.25 2.45 -6.78
C PHE A 286 -13.78 2.14 -8.19
N ILE A 287 -13.59 0.92 -8.68
CA ILE A 287 -14.11 0.49 -9.98
C ILE A 287 -15.64 0.47 -9.96
N ILE A 288 -16.25 -0.10 -8.90
CA ILE A 288 -17.70 -0.29 -8.81
C ILE A 288 -18.41 1.01 -8.40
N PHE A 289 -17.92 1.69 -7.36
CA PHE A 289 -18.62 2.80 -6.72
C PHE A 289 -17.96 4.16 -6.95
N GLY A 290 -16.85 4.23 -7.67
CA GLY A 290 -16.09 5.44 -7.87
C GLY A 290 -15.59 6.04 -6.57
N LYS A 291 -15.81 7.35 -6.39
CA LYS A 291 -15.39 8.11 -5.19
C LYS A 291 -16.42 8.06 -4.05
N ASN A 292 -17.53 7.33 -4.21
CA ASN A 292 -18.53 7.22 -3.16
C ASN A 292 -17.98 6.43 -1.97
N ARG A 293 -17.89 7.09 -0.81
CA ARG A 293 -17.37 6.47 0.43
C ARG A 293 -18.41 5.67 1.21
N ASN A 294 -19.68 5.86 0.88
CA ASN A 294 -20.78 5.18 1.56
C ASN A 294 -21.82 4.69 0.53
N PRO A 295 -21.43 3.79 -0.38
CA PRO A 295 -22.34 3.30 -1.41
C PRO A 295 -23.57 2.58 -0.84
N GLN A 296 -23.42 1.96 0.34
CA GLN A 296 -24.49 1.24 1.01
C GLN A 296 -25.71 2.11 1.32
N SER A 297 -25.53 3.42 1.52
CA SER A 297 -26.63 4.36 1.75
C SER A 297 -27.53 4.55 0.51
N GLU A 298 -27.06 4.10 -0.64
CA GLU A 298 -27.72 4.27 -1.93
C GLU A 298 -28.37 2.96 -2.44
N PHE A 299 -28.13 1.83 -1.76
CA PHE A 299 -28.72 0.55 -2.14
C PHE A 299 -30.24 0.56 -1.92
N VAL A 300 -30.95 0.08 -2.92
CA VAL A 300 -32.37 -0.23 -2.84
C VAL A 300 -32.50 -1.74 -2.97
N TYR A 301 -32.46 -2.40 -1.82
CA TYR A 301 -32.52 -3.87 -1.79
C TYR A 301 -33.82 -4.40 -2.33
N THR A 302 -33.74 -5.51 -3.07
CA THR A 302 -34.92 -6.20 -3.60
C THR A 302 -35.68 -6.86 -2.44
N ASP A 303 -37.00 -6.61 -2.36
CA ASP A 303 -37.86 -7.30 -1.41
C ASP A 303 -38.16 -8.73 -1.89
N LEU A 304 -37.59 -9.70 -1.18
CA LEU A 304 -37.77 -11.14 -1.44
C LEU A 304 -38.89 -11.76 -0.66
N SER A 305 -39.68 -11.00 0.11
CA SER A 305 -40.76 -11.54 0.98
C SER A 305 -41.80 -12.37 0.23
N GLN A 306 -42.07 -12.01 -1.03
CA GLN A 306 -42.99 -12.77 -1.89
C GLN A 306 -42.39 -14.11 -2.39
N GLN A 307 -41.08 -14.16 -2.60
CA GLN A 307 -40.38 -15.38 -3.05
C GLN A 307 -40.09 -16.33 -1.89
N PHE A 308 -39.87 -15.79 -0.71
CA PHE A 308 -39.56 -16.53 0.50
C PHE A 308 -40.52 -16.16 1.65
N PRO A 309 -41.84 -16.45 1.53
CA PRO A 309 -42.85 -15.95 2.48
C PRO A 309 -42.71 -16.53 3.91
N VAL A 310 -41.96 -17.61 4.06
CA VAL A 310 -41.70 -18.24 5.37
C VAL A 310 -40.36 -17.83 5.99
N TYR A 311 -39.62 -16.94 5.35
CA TYR A 311 -38.44 -16.32 5.92
C TYR A 311 -38.83 -15.16 6.84
N GLN A 312 -38.27 -15.11 8.02
CA GLN A 312 -38.46 -14.02 8.99
C GLN A 312 -37.11 -13.58 9.56
N TYR A 313 -36.96 -12.27 9.71
CA TYR A 313 -35.84 -11.68 10.41
C TYR A 313 -36.35 -10.83 11.57
N SER A 314 -35.93 -11.19 12.78
CA SER A 314 -36.34 -10.49 13.99
C SER A 314 -35.22 -10.51 15.04
N PHE A 315 -34.91 -9.34 15.61
CA PHE A 315 -33.89 -9.15 16.66
C PHE A 315 -32.52 -9.80 16.36
N GLY A 316 -32.04 -9.65 15.11
CA GLY A 316 -30.74 -10.20 14.70
C GLY A 316 -30.73 -11.69 14.37
N LYS A 317 -31.89 -12.33 14.40
CA LYS A 317 -32.06 -13.75 14.06
C LYS A 317 -32.86 -13.93 12.79
N SER A 318 -32.37 -14.80 11.92
CA SER A 318 -33.05 -15.23 10.71
C SER A 318 -33.67 -16.60 10.95
N THR A 319 -34.92 -16.76 10.58
CA THR A 319 -35.59 -18.07 10.57
C THR A 319 -36.22 -18.37 9.22
N TYR A 320 -36.18 -19.61 8.80
CA TYR A 320 -36.82 -20.09 7.59
C TYR A 320 -37.57 -21.39 7.89
N ARG A 321 -38.85 -21.40 7.61
CA ARG A 321 -39.74 -22.54 7.95
C ARG A 321 -39.72 -22.95 9.43
N GLY A 322 -39.48 -21.98 10.32
CA GLY A 322 -39.43 -22.23 11.77
C GLY A 322 -38.05 -22.64 12.29
N GLU A 323 -37.07 -22.87 11.43
CA GLU A 323 -35.69 -23.20 11.78
C GLU A 323 -34.81 -21.95 11.78
N GLU A 324 -33.94 -21.82 12.76
CA GLU A 324 -32.97 -20.73 12.81
C GLU A 324 -31.86 -20.98 11.77
N VAL A 325 -31.73 -20.07 10.80
CA VAL A 325 -30.65 -20.06 9.81
C VAL A 325 -29.55 -19.15 10.32
N GLY A 326 -28.45 -19.75 10.78
CA GLY A 326 -27.31 -19.01 11.30
C GLY A 326 -26.49 -18.30 10.23
N GLU A 327 -25.53 -17.50 10.64
CA GLU A 327 -24.60 -16.80 9.75
C GLU A 327 -23.80 -17.75 8.86
N GLY A 328 -23.53 -18.97 9.30
CA GLY A 328 -22.84 -20.02 8.54
C GLY A 328 -23.73 -20.86 7.64
N GLY A 329 -25.03 -20.57 7.59
CA GLY A 329 -26.02 -21.38 6.88
C GLY A 329 -26.56 -22.55 7.69
N TYR A 330 -27.61 -23.18 7.14
CA TYR A 330 -28.24 -24.34 7.74
C TYR A 330 -27.52 -25.63 7.31
N VAL A 331 -27.17 -26.48 8.27
CA VAL A 331 -26.55 -27.78 8.01
C VAL A 331 -27.53 -28.87 8.43
N TYR A 332 -27.97 -29.67 7.45
CA TYR A 332 -28.76 -30.87 7.69
C TYR A 332 -27.89 -32.11 7.47
N ALA A 333 -27.88 -33.01 8.40
CA ALA A 333 -27.18 -34.29 8.30
C ALA A 333 -27.98 -35.41 8.96
N GLU A 334 -28.04 -36.53 8.29
CA GLU A 334 -28.51 -37.80 8.87
C GLU A 334 -27.31 -38.73 9.04
N GLU A 335 -27.20 -39.32 10.22
CA GLU A 335 -26.14 -40.28 10.49
C GLU A 335 -26.37 -41.58 9.73
N GLY A 336 -25.36 -42.09 9.05
CA GLY A 336 -25.48 -43.33 8.28
C GLY A 336 -24.29 -43.62 7.38
N ILE A 337 -24.33 -44.79 6.77
CA ILE A 337 -23.41 -45.18 5.70
C ILE A 337 -24.23 -45.20 4.40
N TYR A 338 -23.79 -44.35 3.47
CA TYR A 338 -24.47 -44.18 2.19
C TYR A 338 -23.58 -44.71 1.08
N VAL A 339 -24.19 -45.34 0.06
CA VAL A 339 -23.53 -45.82 -1.15
C VAL A 339 -24.05 -45.03 -2.35
N ASP A 340 -23.27 -44.96 -3.42
CA ASP A 340 -23.65 -44.25 -4.64
C ASP A 340 -23.94 -42.75 -4.42
N VAL A 341 -23.12 -42.08 -3.59
CA VAL A 341 -23.31 -40.67 -3.22
C VAL A 341 -22.83 -39.74 -4.32
N ALA A 342 -23.70 -38.83 -4.75
CA ALA A 342 -23.33 -37.69 -5.58
C ALA A 342 -23.10 -36.46 -4.71
N LEU A 343 -21.90 -35.84 -4.84
CA LEU A 343 -21.61 -34.56 -4.20
C LEU A 343 -21.87 -33.42 -5.20
N LEU A 344 -22.79 -32.53 -4.83
CA LEU A 344 -23.13 -31.35 -5.62
C LEU A 344 -22.73 -30.09 -4.84
N ASP A 345 -22.15 -29.14 -5.51
CA ASP A 345 -21.80 -27.84 -4.96
C ASP A 345 -22.26 -26.70 -5.89
N VAL A 346 -22.70 -25.60 -5.32
CA VAL A 346 -23.09 -24.41 -6.07
C VAL A 346 -21.89 -23.52 -6.28
N ALA A 347 -21.44 -23.40 -7.52
CA ALA A 347 -20.29 -22.54 -7.86
C ALA A 347 -20.54 -21.09 -7.43
N SER A 348 -19.62 -20.55 -6.59
CA SER A 348 -19.70 -19.18 -6.10
C SER A 348 -21.07 -18.82 -5.54
N MET A 349 -21.62 -19.64 -4.63
CA MET A 349 -23.01 -19.54 -4.16
C MET A 349 -23.45 -18.11 -3.79
N HIS A 350 -22.66 -17.37 -3.01
CA HIS A 350 -23.03 -16.02 -2.60
C HIS A 350 -23.11 -15.03 -3.78
N PRO A 351 -22.07 -14.87 -4.63
CA PRO A 351 -22.18 -14.00 -5.81
C PRO A 351 -23.31 -14.39 -6.74
N THR A 352 -23.47 -15.70 -7.01
CA THR A 352 -24.54 -16.21 -7.88
C THR A 352 -25.94 -15.89 -7.31
N SER A 353 -26.11 -16.02 -6.00
CA SER A 353 -27.40 -15.69 -5.35
C SER A 353 -27.67 -14.19 -5.41
N ILE A 354 -26.66 -13.35 -5.21
CA ILE A 354 -26.78 -11.89 -5.31
C ILE A 354 -27.23 -11.49 -6.71
N GLU A 355 -26.62 -12.06 -7.74
CA GLU A 355 -26.94 -11.78 -9.14
C GLU A 355 -28.32 -12.31 -9.52
N CYS A 356 -28.60 -13.60 -9.30
CA CYS A 356 -29.86 -14.23 -9.69
C CYS A 356 -31.10 -13.63 -9.00
N LEU A 357 -30.93 -13.16 -7.75
CA LEU A 357 -32.01 -12.56 -6.98
C LEU A 357 -32.01 -11.03 -7.04
N ASN A 358 -31.07 -10.43 -7.78
CA ASN A 358 -30.88 -8.98 -7.88
C ASN A 358 -30.95 -8.27 -6.51
N LEU A 359 -30.17 -8.81 -5.52
CA LEU A 359 -30.32 -8.42 -4.11
C LEU A 359 -30.05 -6.93 -3.86
N PHE A 360 -29.17 -6.31 -4.63
CA PHE A 360 -28.83 -4.90 -4.51
C PHE A 360 -29.67 -3.96 -5.39
N GLY A 361 -30.63 -4.50 -6.14
CA GLY A 361 -31.48 -3.75 -7.06
C GLY A 361 -30.75 -3.33 -8.33
N ASP A 362 -31.37 -2.46 -9.11
CA ASP A 362 -30.93 -2.10 -10.49
C ASP A 362 -29.86 -1.00 -10.52
N ARG A 363 -29.35 -0.58 -9.37
CA ARG A 363 -28.43 0.55 -9.31
C ARG A 363 -26.96 0.16 -9.49
N TYR A 364 -26.59 -1.06 -9.09
CA TYR A 364 -25.20 -1.53 -9.13
C TYR A 364 -25.12 -2.93 -9.74
#